data_7a6d0edec730f016c9f0b800f26ffb1f
#
_entry.id   7a6d0edec730f016c9f0b800f26ffb1f
#
_cell.length_a   1.000
_cell.length_b   1.000
_cell.length_c   1.000
_cell.angle_alpha   90.00
_cell.angle_beta   90.00
_cell.angle_gamma   90.00
#
_symmetry.space_group_name_H-M   'P 1'
#
loop_
_entity.id
_entity.type
_entity.pdbx_description
1 polymer ?
#
loop_
_entity_poly.entity_id
_entity_poly.type
_entity_poly.pdbx_seq_one_letter_code
_entity_poly.pdbx_strand_id
1 'polypeptide(L)'
;TLVIIMEHSKPVNRLQSAGISLATVPQVRGLPNSQDPKLNSHSKLNCIIACLQAEAAGADEGLMLDPHGFVNTTNACNFFIVRRGAVWTSTGDYCMNGITRRKVIDLCRANGIPVFERNFSLVDTYGADEAFLTGTFGAQTPVASIDGRQIGTGEMGPMTLRLRDLYKDLIKQ
;
A
#
# COMPACT_ATOMS: atom_id res chain seq x y z
N THR A 1 0.52 -32.10 -1.96
CA THR A 1 1.92 -31.98 -2.39
C THR A 1 2.44 -30.62 -1.90
N LEU A 2 3.56 -30.59 -1.17
CA LEU A 2 4.27 -29.39 -0.77
C LEU A 2 5.42 -29.17 -1.75
N VAL A 3 5.49 -27.98 -2.35
CA VAL A 3 6.59 -27.55 -3.21
C VAL A 3 7.25 -26.34 -2.58
N ILE A 4 8.57 -26.40 -2.35
CA ILE A 4 9.35 -25.29 -1.81
C ILE A 4 10.31 -24.84 -2.90
N ILE A 5 10.12 -23.60 -3.38
CA ILE A 5 11.02 -22.94 -4.34
C ILE A 5 11.76 -21.85 -3.58
N MET A 6 13.08 -21.98 -3.48
CA MET A 6 13.90 -20.97 -2.82
C MET A 6 14.43 -19.99 -3.85
N GLU A 7 14.08 -18.70 -3.67
CA GLU A 7 14.67 -17.60 -4.41
C GLU A 7 15.41 -16.64 -3.45
N HIS A 8 16.59 -16.20 -3.86
CA HIS A 8 17.33 -15.19 -3.13
C HIS A 8 17.18 -13.85 -3.84
N SER A 9 16.38 -12.94 -3.25
CA SER A 9 16.26 -11.57 -3.76
C SER A 9 16.50 -10.54 -2.65
N LYS A 10 17.08 -9.40 -3.02
CA LYS A 10 17.31 -8.28 -2.11
C LYS A 10 16.36 -7.14 -2.47
N PRO A 11 15.85 -6.39 -1.47
CA PRO A 11 15.08 -5.18 -1.74
C PRO A 11 15.88 -4.21 -2.61
N VAL A 12 15.24 -3.60 -3.60
CA VAL A 12 15.89 -2.62 -4.46
C VAL A 12 16.07 -1.32 -3.67
N ASN A 13 17.31 -0.87 -3.48
CA ASN A 13 17.62 0.30 -2.64
C ASN A 13 16.87 1.58 -3.04
N ARG A 14 16.59 1.79 -4.34
CA ARG A 14 15.84 2.97 -4.80
C ARG A 14 14.41 3.03 -4.27
N LEU A 15 13.79 1.87 -3.97
CA LEU A 15 12.44 1.83 -3.37
C LEU A 15 12.42 2.28 -1.91
N GLN A 16 13.59 2.46 -1.30
CA GLN A 16 13.70 2.82 0.11
C GLN A 16 13.81 4.34 0.36
N SER A 17 14.14 5.15 -0.64
CA SER A 17 14.35 6.59 -0.48
C SER A 17 13.63 7.46 -1.51
N ALA A 18 13.65 7.08 -2.78
CA ALA A 18 13.16 7.93 -3.87
C ALA A 18 11.65 7.88 -4.10
N GLY A 19 10.93 6.98 -3.40
CA GLY A 19 9.51 6.76 -3.63
C GLY A 19 9.19 6.12 -4.98
N ILE A 20 7.99 5.58 -5.11
CA ILE A 20 7.47 4.97 -6.34
C ILE A 20 6.31 5.78 -6.90
N SER A 21 6.05 5.58 -8.19
CA SER A 21 4.89 6.15 -8.88
C SER A 21 3.71 5.18 -8.87
N LEU A 22 2.49 5.69 -8.66
CA LEU A 22 1.27 4.91 -8.79
C LEU A 22 0.40 5.47 -9.91
N ALA A 23 -0.32 4.58 -10.60
CA ALA A 23 -1.42 4.96 -11.47
C ALA A 23 -2.71 4.36 -10.93
N THR A 24 -3.77 5.18 -10.83
CA THR A 24 -5.12 4.67 -10.59
C THR A 24 -5.58 3.86 -11.79
N VAL A 25 -5.93 2.59 -11.57
CA VAL A 25 -6.24 1.66 -12.65
C VAL A 25 -7.74 1.40 -12.74
N PRO A 26 -8.28 1.15 -13.96
CA PRO A 26 -9.68 0.76 -14.16
C PRO A 26 -10.07 -0.54 -13.44
N GLN A 27 -9.12 -1.45 -13.24
CA GLN A 27 -9.37 -2.70 -12.53
C GLN A 27 -9.67 -2.45 -11.06
N VAL A 28 -10.91 -2.68 -10.63
CA VAL A 28 -11.32 -2.56 -9.21
C VAL A 28 -11.16 -3.87 -8.45
N ARG A 29 -11.17 -3.78 -7.13
CA ARG A 29 -11.18 -4.96 -6.26
C ARG A 29 -12.49 -5.72 -6.39
N GLY A 30 -12.44 -7.05 -6.25
CA GLY A 30 -13.61 -7.91 -6.32
C GLY A 30 -14.52 -7.82 -5.10
N LEU A 31 -15.78 -8.26 -5.29
CA LEU A 31 -16.71 -8.46 -4.18
C LEU A 31 -16.43 -9.79 -3.46
N PRO A 32 -16.68 -9.91 -2.15
CA PRO A 32 -16.48 -11.15 -1.40
C PRO A 32 -17.26 -12.37 -1.91
N ASN A 33 -18.42 -12.12 -2.56
CA ASN A 33 -19.27 -13.17 -3.09
C ASN A 33 -18.81 -13.74 -4.46
N SER A 34 -17.77 -13.16 -5.08
CA SER A 34 -17.14 -13.72 -6.28
C SER A 34 -15.83 -14.43 -5.90
N GLN A 35 -14.80 -13.70 -5.60
CA GLN A 35 -13.56 -14.19 -5.02
C GLN A 35 -13.16 -13.21 -3.92
N ASP A 36 -13.29 -13.63 -2.66
CA ASP A 36 -13.00 -12.76 -1.53
C ASP A 36 -11.55 -12.23 -1.61
N PRO A 37 -11.36 -10.91 -1.80
CA PRO A 37 -10.03 -10.33 -1.95
C PRO A 37 -9.17 -10.40 -0.69
N LYS A 38 -9.72 -10.83 0.45
CA LYS A 38 -8.96 -11.14 1.67
C LYS A 38 -8.17 -12.44 1.58
N LEU A 39 -8.54 -13.34 0.64
CA LEU A 39 -7.87 -14.61 0.46
C LEU A 39 -6.52 -14.43 -0.25
N ASN A 40 -5.47 -15.00 0.35
CA ASN A 40 -4.19 -15.12 -0.32
C ASN A 40 -4.15 -16.41 -1.16
N SER A 41 -4.70 -16.34 -2.36
CA SER A 41 -4.76 -17.47 -3.29
C SER A 41 -3.82 -17.28 -4.48
N HIS A 42 -3.56 -18.38 -5.22
CA HIS A 42 -2.83 -18.31 -6.50
C HIS A 42 -3.64 -17.65 -7.62
N SER A 43 -4.96 -17.52 -7.48
CA SER A 43 -5.82 -16.85 -8.43
C SER A 43 -5.69 -15.32 -8.29
N LYS A 44 -4.63 -14.76 -8.87
CA LYS A 44 -4.27 -13.33 -8.77
C LYS A 44 -4.58 -12.53 -10.04
N LEU A 45 -5.47 -13.01 -10.90
CA LEU A 45 -5.77 -12.37 -12.17
C LEU A 45 -6.19 -10.89 -12.01
N ASN A 46 -7.02 -10.59 -11.01
CA ASN A 46 -7.42 -9.22 -10.68
C ASN A 46 -6.20 -8.30 -10.42
N CYS A 47 -5.23 -8.79 -9.65
CA CYS A 47 -4.01 -8.04 -9.34
C CYS A 47 -3.06 -7.95 -10.56
N ILE A 48 -2.99 -9.00 -11.36
CA ILE A 48 -2.13 -9.04 -12.56
C ILE A 48 -2.65 -8.05 -13.61
N ILE A 49 -3.96 -8.00 -13.85
CA ILE A 49 -4.56 -7.01 -14.77
C ILE A 49 -4.24 -5.59 -14.29
N ALA A 50 -4.38 -5.31 -12.99
CA ALA A 50 -4.04 -4.01 -12.43
C ALA A 50 -2.55 -3.68 -12.61
N CYS A 51 -1.65 -4.64 -12.45
CA CYS A 51 -0.21 -4.49 -12.70
C CYS A 51 0.08 -4.12 -14.17
N LEU A 52 -0.52 -4.84 -15.12
CA LEU A 52 -0.36 -4.56 -16.56
C LEU A 52 -0.91 -3.17 -16.95
N GLN A 53 -2.01 -2.75 -16.33
CA GLN A 53 -2.58 -1.41 -16.56
C GLN A 53 -1.65 -0.32 -16.00
N ALA A 54 -1.03 -0.54 -14.84
CA ALA A 54 -0.04 0.38 -14.28
C ALA A 54 1.21 0.49 -15.16
N GLU A 55 1.72 -0.64 -15.62
CA GLU A 55 2.86 -0.70 -16.54
C GLU A 55 2.55 0.06 -17.84
N ALA A 56 1.37 -0.15 -18.43
CA ALA A 56 0.93 0.58 -19.62
C ALA A 56 0.80 2.09 -19.40
N ALA A 57 0.51 2.52 -18.15
CA ALA A 57 0.48 3.93 -17.73
C ALA A 57 1.87 4.48 -17.36
N GLY A 58 2.92 3.67 -17.39
CA GLY A 58 4.29 4.07 -17.03
C GLY A 58 4.51 4.22 -15.51
N ALA A 59 3.67 3.58 -14.68
CA ALA A 59 3.78 3.61 -13.24
C ALA A 59 4.35 2.30 -12.67
N ASP A 60 4.91 2.38 -11.46
CA ASP A 60 5.52 1.23 -10.79
C ASP A 60 4.47 0.24 -10.24
N GLU A 61 3.34 0.74 -9.71
CA GLU A 61 2.22 -0.09 -9.23
C GLU A 61 0.85 0.56 -9.55
N GLY A 62 -0.18 -0.28 -9.62
CA GLY A 62 -1.57 0.14 -9.84
C GLY A 62 -2.31 0.40 -8.53
N LEU A 63 -2.80 1.63 -8.33
CA LEU A 63 -3.71 1.96 -7.25
C LEU A 63 -5.12 1.52 -7.62
N MET A 64 -5.68 0.60 -6.85
CA MET A 64 -6.99 -0.01 -7.10
C MET A 64 -8.04 0.60 -6.18
N LEU A 65 -9.20 0.88 -6.73
CA LEU A 65 -10.38 1.25 -5.97
C LEU A 65 -11.17 0.01 -5.53
N ASP A 66 -11.98 0.17 -4.51
CA ASP A 66 -12.99 -0.81 -4.13
C ASP A 66 -14.22 -0.74 -5.08
N PRO A 67 -15.18 -1.66 -4.97
CA PRO A 67 -16.39 -1.64 -5.81
C PRO A 67 -17.28 -0.40 -5.65
N HIS A 68 -17.05 0.41 -4.61
CA HIS A 68 -17.81 1.63 -4.31
C HIS A 68 -17.04 2.90 -4.74
N GLY A 69 -15.85 2.77 -5.33
CA GLY A 69 -15.03 3.88 -5.80
C GLY A 69 -14.10 4.50 -4.75
N PHE A 70 -13.96 3.91 -3.56
CA PHE A 70 -13.00 4.36 -2.58
C PHE A 70 -11.62 3.74 -2.81
N VAL A 71 -10.57 4.48 -2.45
CA VAL A 71 -9.19 3.99 -2.52
C VAL A 71 -9.02 2.80 -1.58
N ASN A 72 -8.42 1.73 -2.10
CA ASN A 72 -8.33 0.50 -1.34
C ASN A 72 -6.88 0.01 -1.14
N THR A 73 -6.23 -0.46 -2.19
CA THR A 73 -4.92 -1.11 -2.10
C THR A 73 -4.19 -0.97 -3.44
N THR A 74 -2.93 -1.40 -3.53
CA THR A 74 -2.31 -1.57 -4.85
C THR A 74 -2.47 -3.03 -5.33
N ASN A 75 -1.95 -3.31 -6.53
CA ASN A 75 -1.94 -4.66 -7.08
C ASN A 75 -1.10 -5.66 -6.23
N ALA A 76 -0.16 -5.18 -5.42
CA ALA A 76 0.75 -6.03 -4.64
C ALA A 76 0.83 -5.69 -3.14
N CYS A 77 0.53 -4.45 -2.75
CA CYS A 77 0.80 -3.91 -1.41
C CYS A 77 -0.43 -3.22 -0.81
N ASN A 78 -0.52 -3.14 0.51
CA ASN A 78 -1.51 -2.29 1.16
C ASN A 78 -1.09 -0.82 1.09
N PHE A 79 -2.07 0.08 0.95
CA PHE A 79 -1.87 1.50 0.73
C PHE A 79 -2.27 2.32 1.95
N PHE A 80 -1.46 3.34 2.25
CA PHE A 80 -1.64 4.28 3.34
C PHE A 80 -1.40 5.71 2.87
N ILE A 81 -2.13 6.64 3.47
CA ILE A 81 -1.83 8.07 3.38
C ILE A 81 -1.61 8.67 4.77
N VAL A 82 -0.84 9.75 4.83
CA VAL A 82 -0.76 10.63 5.99
C VAL A 82 -1.47 11.93 5.65
N ARG A 83 -2.38 12.35 6.49
CA ARG A 83 -3.10 13.60 6.30
C ARG A 83 -3.34 14.30 7.62
N ARG A 84 -2.85 15.54 7.75
CA ARG A 84 -2.98 16.35 8.97
C ARG A 84 -2.51 15.62 10.23
N GLY A 85 -1.37 14.94 10.13
CA GLY A 85 -0.76 14.19 11.23
C GLY A 85 -1.42 12.85 11.57
N ALA A 86 -2.46 12.42 10.85
CA ALA A 86 -3.11 11.14 11.01
C ALA A 86 -2.79 10.17 9.86
N VAL A 87 -2.67 8.89 10.17
CA VAL A 87 -2.44 7.81 9.21
C VAL A 87 -3.77 7.20 8.81
N TRP A 88 -4.06 7.10 7.50
CA TRP A 88 -5.29 6.48 7.01
C TRP A 88 -4.96 5.30 6.11
N THR A 89 -5.78 4.26 6.19
CA THR A 89 -5.78 3.12 5.26
C THR A 89 -7.21 2.65 5.04
N SER A 90 -7.44 1.87 3.99
CA SER A 90 -8.78 1.31 3.70
C SER A 90 -9.31 0.44 4.85
N THR A 91 -10.62 0.21 4.91
CA THR A 91 -11.27 -0.63 5.94
C THR A 91 -10.76 -2.07 5.97
N GLY A 92 -10.18 -2.55 4.87
CA GLY A 92 -9.71 -3.93 4.75
C GLY A 92 -10.78 -4.90 4.26
N ASP A 93 -11.98 -4.42 3.89
CA ASP A 93 -13.08 -5.28 3.43
C ASP A 93 -12.83 -5.85 2.04
N TYR A 94 -12.12 -5.10 1.18
CA TYR A 94 -11.85 -5.46 -0.22
C TYR A 94 -10.37 -5.67 -0.54
N CYS A 95 -9.53 -5.91 0.46
CA CYS A 95 -8.11 -6.23 0.27
C CYS A 95 -7.62 -7.30 1.24
N MET A 96 -6.48 -7.86 0.95
CA MET A 96 -5.79 -8.71 1.90
C MET A 96 -5.32 -7.88 3.10
N ASN A 97 -5.69 -8.31 4.32
CA ASN A 97 -5.23 -7.67 5.54
C ASN A 97 -3.79 -8.13 5.86
N GLY A 98 -2.82 -7.49 5.22
CA GLY A 98 -1.42 -7.85 5.29
C GLY A 98 -0.84 -7.79 6.70
N ILE A 99 0.14 -8.66 6.99
CA ILE A 99 0.84 -8.68 8.29
C ILE A 99 1.54 -7.35 8.54
N THR A 100 2.24 -6.80 7.54
CA THR A 100 2.92 -5.50 7.65
C THR A 100 1.91 -4.37 7.88
N ARG A 101 0.75 -4.40 7.17
CA ARG A 101 -0.35 -3.44 7.41
C ARG A 101 -0.79 -3.46 8.87
N ARG A 102 -1.08 -4.63 9.43
CA ARG A 102 -1.48 -4.79 10.83
C ARG A 102 -0.42 -4.24 11.79
N LYS A 103 0.85 -4.60 11.57
CA LYS A 103 1.96 -4.12 12.42
C LYS A 103 2.09 -2.60 12.38
N VAL A 104 1.91 -1.95 11.23
CA VAL A 104 1.92 -0.48 11.13
C VAL A 104 0.76 0.13 11.92
N ILE A 105 -0.45 -0.42 11.82
CA ILE A 105 -1.61 0.05 12.60
C ILE A 105 -1.35 -0.11 14.11
N ASP A 106 -0.84 -1.26 14.53
CA ASP A 106 -0.54 -1.53 15.94
C ASP A 106 0.56 -0.58 16.46
N LEU A 107 1.60 -0.31 15.66
CA LEU A 107 2.65 0.66 15.99
C LEU A 107 2.09 2.08 16.12
N CYS A 108 1.20 2.50 15.23
CA CYS A 108 0.53 3.80 15.36
C CYS A 108 -0.21 3.90 16.71
N ARG A 109 -1.02 2.89 17.04
CA ARG A 109 -1.77 2.85 18.29
C ARG A 109 -0.86 2.87 19.52
N ALA A 110 0.19 2.06 19.52
CA ALA A 110 1.14 1.97 20.63
C ALA A 110 1.95 3.27 20.86
N ASN A 111 2.10 4.09 19.82
CA ASN A 111 2.90 5.33 19.88
C ASN A 111 2.06 6.62 19.86
N GLY A 112 0.75 6.53 20.10
CA GLY A 112 -0.15 7.68 20.14
C GLY A 112 -0.30 8.40 18.78
N ILE A 113 -0.05 7.72 17.66
CA ILE A 113 -0.25 8.24 16.32
C ILE A 113 -1.70 7.95 15.91
N PRO A 114 -2.52 8.97 15.62
CA PRO A 114 -3.89 8.75 15.15
C PRO A 114 -3.89 7.89 13.88
N VAL A 115 -4.63 6.77 13.90
CA VAL A 115 -4.74 5.87 12.75
C VAL A 115 -6.18 5.50 12.51
N PHE A 116 -6.61 5.56 11.23
CA PHE A 116 -7.99 5.29 10.83
C PHE A 116 -8.03 4.26 9.69
N GLU A 117 -8.75 3.17 9.94
CA GLU A 117 -9.19 2.22 8.93
C GLU A 117 -10.54 2.72 8.41
N ARG A 118 -10.56 3.38 7.25
CA ARG A 118 -11.73 4.11 6.74
C ARG A 118 -11.77 4.18 5.22
N ASN A 119 -12.95 4.46 4.68
CA ASN A 119 -13.10 4.85 3.28
C ASN A 119 -12.58 6.27 3.06
N PHE A 120 -11.86 6.49 1.96
CA PHE A 120 -11.39 7.80 1.50
C PHE A 120 -11.28 7.78 -0.03
N SER A 121 -11.38 8.96 -0.61
CA SER A 121 -11.45 9.14 -2.07
C SER A 121 -10.07 9.44 -2.68
N LEU A 122 -10.00 9.45 -4.02
CA LEU A 122 -8.81 9.95 -4.73
C LEU A 122 -8.52 11.43 -4.41
N VAL A 123 -9.55 12.24 -4.17
CA VAL A 123 -9.36 13.64 -3.78
C VAL A 123 -8.66 13.74 -2.42
N ASP A 124 -9.04 12.89 -1.45
CA ASP A 124 -8.33 12.82 -0.17
C ASP A 124 -6.88 12.39 -0.35
N THR A 125 -6.65 11.45 -1.26
CA THR A 125 -5.33 10.89 -1.58
C THR A 125 -4.41 11.92 -2.24
N TYR A 126 -4.91 12.68 -3.23
CA TYR A 126 -4.13 13.74 -3.89
C TYR A 126 -3.78 14.90 -2.94
N GLY A 127 -4.59 15.13 -1.92
CA GLY A 127 -4.34 16.13 -0.89
C GLY A 127 -3.61 15.60 0.35
N ALA A 128 -2.99 14.41 0.27
CA ALA A 128 -2.24 13.82 1.36
C ALA A 128 -0.88 14.49 1.55
N ASP A 129 -0.42 14.56 2.80
CA ASP A 129 0.90 15.07 3.16
C ASP A 129 2.00 14.05 2.80
N GLU A 130 1.69 12.74 2.95
CA GLU A 130 2.54 11.62 2.59
C GLU A 130 1.68 10.46 2.11
N ALA A 131 2.26 9.55 1.30
CA ALA A 131 1.68 8.25 1.01
C ALA A 131 2.77 7.17 1.02
N PHE A 132 2.38 5.96 1.43
CA PHE A 132 3.30 4.83 1.45
C PHE A 132 2.58 3.49 1.28
N LEU A 133 3.32 2.51 0.83
CA LEU A 133 2.89 1.11 0.72
C LEU A 133 3.45 0.28 1.85
N THR A 134 2.76 -0.81 2.18
CA THR A 134 3.28 -1.81 3.11
C THR A 134 3.31 -3.19 2.48
N GLY A 135 4.46 -3.85 2.59
CA GLY A 135 4.68 -5.19 2.07
C GLY A 135 5.88 -5.87 2.72
N THR A 136 6.01 -7.18 2.51
CA THR A 136 7.06 -7.98 3.14
C THR A 136 8.47 -7.53 2.74
N PHE A 137 8.67 -7.16 1.47
CA PHE A 137 9.98 -6.79 0.95
C PHE A 137 10.38 -5.34 1.25
N GLY A 138 9.45 -4.41 1.14
CA GLY A 138 9.73 -2.97 1.24
C GLY A 138 9.45 -2.38 2.63
N ALA A 139 8.87 -3.16 3.54
CA ALA A 139 8.31 -2.67 4.81
C ALA A 139 7.37 -1.47 4.57
N GLN A 140 7.88 -0.24 4.64
CA GLN A 140 7.19 0.99 4.25
C GLN A 140 7.93 1.61 3.05
N THR A 141 7.31 1.50 1.86
CA THR A 141 7.83 2.10 0.62
C THR A 141 7.11 3.43 0.37
N PRO A 142 7.82 4.56 0.28
CA PRO A 142 7.18 5.85 0.02
C PRO A 142 6.60 5.91 -1.39
N VAL A 143 5.51 6.68 -1.55
CA VAL A 143 4.89 6.97 -2.84
C VAL A 143 5.21 8.42 -3.20
N ALA A 144 5.93 8.61 -4.31
CA ALA A 144 6.33 9.92 -4.79
C ALA A 144 5.21 10.64 -5.56
N SER A 145 4.47 9.88 -6.38
CA SER A 145 3.40 10.44 -7.20
C SER A 145 2.26 9.46 -7.44
N ILE A 146 1.07 10.00 -7.70
CA ILE A 146 -0.13 9.25 -8.07
C ILE A 146 -0.79 9.97 -9.25
N ASP A 147 -1.01 9.26 -10.36
CA ASP A 147 -1.60 9.79 -11.59
C ASP A 147 -0.87 11.06 -12.10
N GLY A 148 0.46 11.05 -12.03
CA GLY A 148 1.32 12.16 -12.41
C GLY A 148 1.33 13.34 -11.42
N ARG A 149 0.58 13.26 -10.31
CA ARG A 149 0.59 14.30 -9.25
C ARG A 149 1.56 13.92 -8.15
N GLN A 150 2.48 14.81 -7.83
CA GLN A 150 3.37 14.64 -6.69
C GLN A 150 2.59 14.61 -5.38
N ILE A 151 2.92 13.67 -4.48
CA ILE A 151 2.36 13.57 -3.13
C ILE A 151 3.38 14.16 -2.13
N GLY A 152 2.94 15.12 -1.34
CA GLY A 152 3.83 15.83 -0.40
C GLY A 152 5.06 16.41 -1.11
N THR A 153 6.24 16.03 -0.64
CA THR A 153 7.53 16.43 -1.26
C THR A 153 8.00 15.51 -2.38
N GLY A 154 7.29 14.42 -2.64
CA GLY A 154 7.73 13.37 -3.57
C GLY A 154 8.79 12.41 -2.97
N GLU A 155 9.15 12.61 -1.72
CA GLU A 155 10.12 11.79 -0.99
C GLU A 155 9.47 11.16 0.25
N MET A 156 10.24 10.34 0.98
CA MET A 156 9.78 9.77 2.24
C MET A 156 9.57 10.88 3.28
N GLY A 157 8.32 11.10 3.66
CA GLY A 157 7.97 12.07 4.67
C GLY A 157 8.29 11.62 6.11
N PRO A 158 8.23 12.58 7.07
CA PRO A 158 8.64 12.33 8.47
C PRO A 158 7.81 11.26 9.18
N MET A 159 6.50 11.15 8.89
CA MET A 159 5.65 10.13 9.49
C MET A 159 5.99 8.74 8.96
N THR A 160 6.17 8.61 7.66
CA THR A 160 6.58 7.34 7.03
C THR A 160 7.94 6.89 7.56
N LEU A 161 8.90 7.83 7.69
CA LEU A 161 10.22 7.55 8.27
C LEU A 161 10.11 7.06 9.72
N ARG A 162 9.33 7.76 10.56
CA ARG A 162 9.08 7.38 11.95
C ARG A 162 8.50 5.96 12.05
N LEU A 163 7.49 5.64 11.24
CA LEU A 163 6.87 4.31 11.23
C LEU A 163 7.84 3.23 10.76
N ARG A 164 8.69 3.55 9.79
CA ARG A 164 9.73 2.63 9.31
C ARG A 164 10.76 2.32 10.39
N ASP A 165 11.17 3.30 11.16
CA ASP A 165 12.15 3.09 12.23
C ASP A 165 11.54 2.29 13.39
N LEU A 166 10.29 2.60 13.80
CA LEU A 166 9.54 1.79 14.76
C LEU A 166 9.36 0.34 14.30
N TYR A 167 9.09 0.14 13.00
CA TYR A 167 8.95 -1.20 12.44
C TYR A 167 10.29 -1.96 12.43
N LYS A 168 11.41 -1.29 12.10
CA LYS A 168 12.75 -1.90 12.17
C LYS A 168 13.10 -2.35 13.58
N ASP A 169 12.73 -1.57 14.60
CA ASP A 169 12.99 -1.94 15.98
C ASP A 169 12.11 -3.11 16.44
N LEU A 170 10.87 -3.18 15.96
CA LEU A 170 9.97 -4.31 16.22
C LEU A 170 10.50 -5.64 15.66
N ILE A 171 11.09 -5.64 14.47
CA ILE A 171 11.57 -6.89 13.82
C ILE A 171 12.94 -7.36 14.32
N LYS A 172 13.64 -6.57 15.15
CA LYS A 172 14.89 -6.98 15.82
C LYS A 172 14.67 -7.73 17.13
N GLN A 173 13.43 -7.70 17.64
CA GLN A 173 13.02 -8.41 18.86
C GLN A 173 12.69 -9.86 18.55
#